data_8e2a6913178168c9bc0a29014cfc3c0a
#
_entry.id   8e2a6913178168c9bc0a29014cfc3c0a
#
_cell.length_a   1.000
_cell.length_b   1.000
_cell.length_c   1.000
_cell.angle_alpha   90.00
_cell.angle_beta   90.00
_cell.angle_gamma   90.00
#
_symmetry.space_group_name_H-M   'P 1'
#
loop_
_entity.id
_entity.type
_entity.pdbx_description
1 polymer ?
#
loop_
_entity_poly.entity_id
_entity_poly.type
_entity_poly.pdbx_seq_one_letter_code
_entity_poly.pdbx_strand_id
1 'polypeptide(L)'
;MFFFIITTFFGVIGAPYYIWRYGVHSSDLALMFFFMAMTALSVTVGYHRLFAHVSFKAHPMVRFLVLFFGAAAYEQSALKWASQHRRHHKYVDTDQDPYNIKKGFFYAHIGWLLFWKQITDFSNVKDLEKSRMVMNQHRYYIVWAVLAGMVLPLAIGAWTGHLLGAFIFSICLRLTLVYHSTFFINSVCHTFGKATYDLEISARDHWFVALLTFGEGYHSYHHKFPSDYRNGVKWYHWDPSKWIIFLLSRAGLAVDLTRTLKPRILAAKLEVETKRVNQSLQRIARDEFSLQTMAKLREIYLSLKQSLENWEIAVQQYQRNVPTPDLQQMVSMARHSFTSRYRQWQKLIKLHPLHLQDALLTLP
;
A
#
# COMPACT_ATOMS: atom_id res chain seq x y z
N MET A 1 18.99 -14.41 8.71
CA MET A 1 19.86 -14.36 7.52
C MET A 1 20.11 -15.75 6.92
N PHE A 2 20.67 -16.70 7.65
CA PHE A 2 20.97 -18.05 7.14
C PHE A 2 19.74 -18.76 6.50
N PHE A 3 18.62 -18.75 7.18
CA PHE A 3 17.36 -19.29 6.67
C PHE A 3 16.93 -18.65 5.32
N PHE A 4 17.04 -17.32 5.20
CA PHE A 4 16.75 -16.60 3.96
C PHE A 4 17.67 -17.05 2.80
N ILE A 5 18.98 -17.16 3.05
CA ILE A 5 19.95 -17.60 2.04
C ILE A 5 19.62 -19.02 1.56
N ILE A 6 19.37 -19.94 2.49
CA ILE A 6 19.05 -21.33 2.16
C ILE A 6 17.76 -21.43 1.35
N THR A 7 16.69 -20.78 1.79
CA THR A 7 15.40 -20.83 1.08
C THR A 7 15.51 -20.19 -0.30
N THR A 8 16.24 -19.08 -0.43
CA THR A 8 16.48 -18.45 -1.74
C THR A 8 17.33 -19.36 -2.66
N PHE A 9 18.37 -19.99 -2.14
CA PHE A 9 19.18 -20.93 -2.93
C PHE A 9 18.32 -22.09 -3.47
N PHE A 10 17.57 -22.77 -2.61
CA PHE A 10 16.70 -23.85 -3.06
C PHE A 10 15.52 -23.36 -3.91
N GLY A 11 15.02 -22.14 -3.68
CA GLY A 11 13.99 -21.54 -4.53
C GLY A 11 14.49 -21.24 -5.95
N VAL A 12 15.68 -20.63 -6.08
CA VAL A 12 16.21 -20.16 -7.36
C VAL A 12 16.92 -21.27 -8.14
N ILE A 13 17.68 -22.13 -7.46
CA ILE A 13 18.46 -23.21 -8.09
C ILE A 13 17.71 -24.54 -7.98
N GLY A 14 17.12 -24.83 -6.83
CA GLY A 14 16.43 -26.10 -6.59
C GLY A 14 15.15 -26.26 -7.42
N ALA A 15 14.37 -25.20 -7.63
CA ALA A 15 13.15 -25.31 -8.43
C ALA A 15 13.44 -25.61 -9.91
N PRO A 16 14.34 -24.91 -10.65
CA PRO A 16 14.74 -25.31 -12.01
C PRO A 16 15.32 -26.71 -12.08
N TYR A 17 16.16 -27.12 -11.11
CA TYR A 17 16.72 -28.46 -11.07
C TYR A 17 15.62 -29.53 -10.87
N TYR A 18 14.66 -29.28 -9.95
CA TYR A 18 13.52 -30.16 -9.74
C TYR A 18 12.69 -30.32 -11.01
N ILE A 19 12.38 -29.20 -11.69
CA ILE A 19 11.63 -29.19 -12.95
C ILE A 19 12.33 -30.03 -14.01
N TRP A 20 13.63 -29.84 -14.16
CA TRP A 20 14.42 -30.59 -15.12
C TRP A 20 14.47 -32.10 -14.82
N ARG A 21 14.58 -32.47 -13.55
CA ARG A 21 14.77 -33.88 -13.11
C ARG A 21 13.49 -34.67 -13.00
N TYR A 22 12.42 -34.03 -12.51
CA TYR A 22 11.16 -34.69 -12.11
C TYR A 22 9.93 -34.17 -12.85
N GLY A 23 10.06 -33.10 -13.64
CA GLY A 23 8.93 -32.38 -14.23
C GLY A 23 8.20 -31.47 -13.22
N VAL A 24 7.04 -30.97 -13.62
CA VAL A 24 6.18 -30.12 -12.78
C VAL A 24 4.84 -30.82 -12.58
N HIS A 25 4.49 -31.07 -11.33
CA HIS A 25 3.16 -31.56 -10.98
C HIS A 25 2.21 -30.41 -10.70
N SER A 26 0.98 -30.52 -11.17
CA SER A 26 -0.07 -29.50 -10.90
C SER A 26 -0.34 -29.29 -9.43
N SER A 27 -0.22 -30.35 -8.61
CA SER A 27 -0.31 -30.28 -7.15
C SER A 27 0.76 -29.40 -6.52
N ASP A 28 2.01 -29.45 -7.01
CA ASP A 28 3.11 -28.62 -6.49
C ASP A 28 2.83 -27.13 -6.72
N LEU A 29 2.38 -26.79 -7.94
CA LEU A 29 2.04 -25.41 -8.29
C LEU A 29 0.78 -24.94 -7.54
N ALA A 30 -0.26 -25.78 -7.48
CA ALA A 30 -1.49 -25.43 -6.76
C ALA A 30 -1.19 -25.15 -5.27
N LEU A 31 -0.38 -25.98 -4.63
CA LEU A 31 0.03 -25.80 -3.25
C LEU A 31 0.89 -24.53 -3.07
N MET A 32 1.85 -24.29 -3.97
CA MET A 32 2.67 -23.08 -3.97
C MET A 32 1.80 -21.82 -4.07
N PHE A 33 0.92 -21.74 -5.06
CA PHE A 33 0.06 -20.57 -5.26
C PHE A 33 -0.93 -20.38 -4.12
N PHE A 34 -1.47 -21.46 -3.55
CA PHE A 34 -2.32 -21.37 -2.37
C PHE A 34 -1.58 -20.75 -1.18
N PHE A 35 -0.41 -21.28 -0.81
CA PHE A 35 0.36 -20.73 0.31
C PHE A 35 0.92 -19.34 0.00
N MET A 36 1.28 -19.04 -1.23
CA MET A 36 1.69 -17.71 -1.63
C MET A 36 0.56 -16.69 -1.44
N ALA A 37 -0.65 -17.00 -1.92
CA ALA A 37 -1.82 -16.14 -1.74
C ALA A 37 -2.17 -15.98 -0.26
N MET A 38 -2.27 -17.07 0.50
CA MET A 38 -2.60 -17.03 1.93
C MET A 38 -1.58 -16.23 2.73
N THR A 39 -0.29 -16.41 2.45
CA THR A 39 0.79 -15.66 3.14
C THR A 39 0.75 -14.18 2.77
N ALA A 40 0.79 -13.86 1.48
CA ALA A 40 0.82 -12.47 1.02
C ALA A 40 -0.44 -11.69 1.45
N LEU A 41 -1.63 -12.27 1.26
CA LEU A 41 -2.88 -11.66 1.72
C LEU A 41 -2.93 -11.49 3.24
N SER A 42 -2.37 -12.43 4.01
CA SER A 42 -2.30 -12.30 5.47
C SER A 42 -1.36 -11.18 5.92
N VAL A 43 -0.27 -10.92 5.19
CA VAL A 43 0.59 -9.77 5.44
C VAL A 43 -0.14 -8.48 5.07
N THR A 44 -0.73 -8.38 3.88
CA THR A 44 -1.34 -7.13 3.41
C THR A 44 -2.66 -6.81 4.12
N VAL A 45 -3.58 -7.77 4.26
CA VAL A 45 -4.88 -7.60 4.95
C VAL A 45 -4.69 -7.56 6.46
N GLY A 46 -3.84 -8.45 7.00
CA GLY A 46 -3.62 -8.63 8.44
C GLY A 46 -2.56 -7.69 9.00
N TYR A 47 -1.28 -8.01 8.79
CA TYR A 47 -0.19 -7.27 9.42
C TYR A 47 -0.22 -5.78 9.07
N HIS A 48 -0.43 -5.47 7.81
CA HIS A 48 -0.42 -4.12 7.28
C HIS A 48 -1.71 -3.36 7.60
N ARG A 49 -2.84 -3.72 6.98
CA ARG A 49 -4.07 -2.90 7.06
C ARG A 49 -4.81 -3.06 8.39
N LEU A 50 -4.90 -4.29 8.94
CA LEU A 50 -5.61 -4.53 10.19
C LEU A 50 -4.80 -4.12 11.41
N PHE A 51 -3.53 -4.57 11.53
CA PHE A 51 -2.75 -4.36 12.75
C PHE A 51 -1.89 -3.09 12.71
N ALA A 52 -1.18 -2.79 11.60
CA ALA A 52 -0.35 -1.59 11.55
C ALA A 52 -1.19 -0.31 11.40
N HIS A 53 -2.14 -0.29 10.47
CA HIS A 53 -2.92 0.92 10.16
C HIS A 53 -4.31 0.98 10.79
N VAL A 54 -4.79 -0.11 11.40
CA VAL A 54 -6.10 -0.17 12.07
C VAL A 54 -7.23 0.31 11.14
N SER A 55 -7.15 -0.04 9.85
CA SER A 55 -8.05 0.46 8.82
C SER A 55 -9.44 -0.17 8.82
N PHE A 56 -9.62 -1.23 9.61
CA PHE A 56 -10.89 -1.89 9.90
C PHE A 56 -10.78 -2.73 11.17
N LYS A 57 -11.93 -3.21 11.70
CA LYS A 57 -11.98 -4.21 12.76
C LYS A 57 -12.39 -5.56 12.19
N ALA A 58 -11.84 -6.65 12.71
CA ALA A 58 -12.08 -8.00 12.20
C ALA A 58 -12.53 -8.97 13.28
N HIS A 59 -13.39 -9.91 12.88
CA HIS A 59 -13.82 -11.04 13.71
C HIS A 59 -12.61 -11.87 14.21
N PRO A 60 -12.64 -12.46 15.41
CA PRO A 60 -11.52 -13.23 15.95
C PRO A 60 -11.00 -14.33 15.01
N MET A 61 -11.86 -15.01 14.28
CA MET A 61 -11.47 -16.04 13.30
C MET A 61 -10.60 -15.44 12.17
N VAL A 62 -10.98 -14.29 11.63
CA VAL A 62 -10.18 -13.59 10.61
C VAL A 62 -8.83 -13.18 11.18
N ARG A 63 -8.82 -12.64 12.41
CA ARG A 63 -7.59 -12.27 13.11
C ARG A 63 -6.66 -13.48 13.31
N PHE A 64 -7.22 -14.62 13.69
CA PHE A 64 -6.44 -15.88 13.82
C PHE A 64 -5.83 -16.29 12.48
N LEU A 65 -6.63 -16.34 11.41
CA LEU A 65 -6.16 -16.76 10.09
C LEU A 65 -5.04 -15.87 9.56
N VAL A 66 -5.20 -14.53 9.66
CA VAL A 66 -4.15 -13.62 9.18
C VAL A 66 -2.91 -13.62 10.06
N LEU A 67 -3.00 -13.92 11.35
CA LEU A 67 -1.84 -14.13 12.21
C LEU A 67 -1.12 -15.44 11.90
N PHE A 68 -1.88 -16.50 11.63
CA PHE A 68 -1.35 -17.82 11.33
C PHE A 68 -0.60 -17.83 9.99
N PHE A 69 -1.27 -17.46 8.90
CA PHE A 69 -0.64 -17.45 7.59
C PHE A 69 0.34 -16.29 7.40
N GLY A 70 0.16 -15.17 8.11
CA GLY A 70 1.14 -14.08 8.12
C GLY A 70 2.47 -14.50 8.77
N ALA A 71 2.45 -15.37 9.80
CA ALA A 71 3.66 -15.92 10.36
C ALA A 71 4.47 -16.76 9.35
N ALA A 72 3.78 -17.38 8.37
CA ALA A 72 4.41 -18.16 7.29
C ALA A 72 5.22 -17.31 6.31
N ALA A 73 5.17 -15.96 6.40
CA ALA A 73 6.05 -15.06 5.66
C ALA A 73 7.47 -15.02 6.24
N TYR A 74 7.66 -15.41 7.50
CA TYR A 74 8.92 -15.28 8.24
C TYR A 74 9.46 -13.83 8.31
N GLU A 75 8.55 -12.85 8.24
CA GLU A 75 8.83 -11.41 8.36
C GLU A 75 8.66 -10.90 9.80
N GLN A 76 8.87 -11.75 10.79
CA GLN A 76 8.67 -11.49 12.22
C GLN A 76 7.20 -11.54 12.66
N SER A 77 6.95 -11.36 13.98
CA SER A 77 5.60 -11.33 14.53
C SER A 77 4.83 -10.09 14.08
N ALA A 78 3.50 -10.18 14.06
CA ALA A 78 2.63 -9.05 13.71
C ALA A 78 2.90 -7.81 14.56
N LEU A 79 3.21 -7.97 15.86
CA LEU A 79 3.57 -6.87 16.76
C LEU A 79 4.85 -6.15 16.29
N LYS A 80 5.92 -6.91 16.03
CA LYS A 80 7.21 -6.35 15.56
C LYS A 80 7.08 -5.73 14.19
N TRP A 81 6.41 -6.41 13.27
CA TRP A 81 6.16 -5.93 11.91
C TRP A 81 5.41 -4.59 11.92
N ALA A 82 4.30 -4.53 12.68
CA ALA A 82 3.51 -3.31 12.81
C ALA A 82 4.30 -2.15 13.46
N SER A 83 5.15 -2.44 14.47
CA SER A 83 6.00 -1.42 15.08
C SER A 83 7.00 -0.83 14.08
N GLN A 84 7.69 -1.68 13.30
CA GLN A 84 8.64 -1.23 12.28
C GLN A 84 7.93 -0.46 11.16
N HIS A 85 6.76 -0.91 10.73
CA HIS A 85 5.98 -0.27 9.67
C HIS A 85 5.43 1.09 10.10
N ARG A 86 4.88 1.22 11.33
CA ARG A 86 4.47 2.52 11.88
C ARG A 86 5.67 3.48 12.03
N ARG A 87 6.85 2.95 12.33
CA ARG A 87 8.10 3.73 12.35
C ARG A 87 8.47 4.21 10.94
N HIS A 88 8.42 3.35 9.93
CA HIS A 88 8.64 3.72 8.55
C HIS A 88 7.73 4.87 8.11
N HIS A 89 6.42 4.78 8.35
CA HIS A 89 5.48 5.86 8.02
C HIS A 89 5.79 7.18 8.73
N LYS A 90 6.20 7.11 10.01
CA LYS A 90 6.50 8.31 10.79
C LYS A 90 7.79 9.00 10.37
N TYR A 91 8.78 8.23 9.94
CA TYR A 91 10.13 8.71 9.70
C TYR A 91 10.61 8.45 8.27
N VAL A 92 9.71 8.28 7.32
CA VAL A 92 10.02 8.00 5.91
C VAL A 92 11.10 8.95 5.39
N ASP A 93 12.07 8.41 4.65
CA ASP A 93 13.20 9.15 4.06
C ASP A 93 14.16 9.81 5.07
N THR A 94 14.14 9.41 6.34
CA THR A 94 15.09 9.87 7.36
C THR A 94 15.97 8.72 7.87
N ASP A 95 16.99 9.03 8.68
CA ASP A 95 17.85 8.00 9.28
C ASP A 95 17.13 7.08 10.27
N GLN A 96 15.96 7.45 10.75
CA GLN A 96 15.11 6.63 11.62
C GLN A 96 14.19 5.68 10.86
N ASP A 97 14.15 5.80 9.53
CA ASP A 97 13.41 4.89 8.65
C ASP A 97 14.20 3.58 8.47
N PRO A 98 13.63 2.42 8.84
CA PRO A 98 14.26 1.12 8.63
C PRO A 98 14.66 0.87 7.16
N TYR A 99 13.87 1.36 6.23
CA TYR A 99 13.96 1.08 4.79
C TYR A 99 14.43 2.28 3.96
N ASN A 100 15.10 3.25 4.59
CA ASN A 100 15.44 4.54 4.00
C ASN A 100 16.09 4.42 2.61
N ILE A 101 15.33 4.81 1.57
CA ILE A 101 15.78 4.78 0.18
C ILE A 101 16.95 5.74 -0.11
N LYS A 102 17.13 6.79 0.71
CA LYS A 102 18.28 7.71 0.57
C LYS A 102 19.62 7.05 0.87
N LYS A 103 19.60 5.87 1.55
CA LYS A 103 20.80 5.01 1.72
C LYS A 103 21.09 4.15 0.50
N GLY A 104 20.27 4.25 -0.55
CA GLY A 104 20.42 3.56 -1.83
C GLY A 104 19.42 2.42 -2.03
N PHE A 105 19.23 2.06 -3.31
CA PHE A 105 18.26 1.03 -3.72
C PHE A 105 18.55 -0.33 -3.09
N PHE A 106 19.81 -0.77 -3.08
CA PHE A 106 20.21 -2.04 -2.45
C PHE A 106 19.88 -2.06 -0.96
N TYR A 107 20.15 -0.94 -0.26
CA TYR A 107 19.82 -0.84 1.16
C TYR A 107 18.31 -0.99 1.39
N ALA A 108 17.49 -0.22 0.69
CA ALA A 108 16.04 -0.27 0.84
C ALA A 108 15.45 -1.63 0.42
N HIS A 109 16.05 -2.30 -0.59
CA HIS A 109 15.58 -3.61 -1.04
C HIS A 109 15.89 -4.72 -0.03
N ILE A 110 17.15 -4.90 0.33
CA ILE A 110 17.59 -6.05 1.14
C ILE A 110 18.66 -5.68 2.18
N GLY A 111 19.45 -4.63 1.94
CA GLY A 111 20.58 -4.26 2.81
C GLY A 111 20.15 -3.92 4.24
N TRP A 112 18.94 -3.43 4.44
CA TRP A 112 18.39 -3.16 5.77
C TRP A 112 18.33 -4.40 6.67
N LEU A 113 18.18 -5.59 6.11
CA LEU A 113 18.26 -6.86 6.87
C LEU A 113 19.63 -7.09 7.51
N LEU A 114 20.68 -6.54 6.89
CA LEU A 114 22.08 -6.68 7.33
C LEU A 114 22.53 -5.54 8.23
N PHE A 115 22.13 -4.31 7.88
CA PHE A 115 22.72 -3.10 8.43
C PHE A 115 21.81 -2.33 9.38
N TRP A 116 20.50 -2.62 9.40
CA TRP A 116 19.58 -1.97 10.31
C TRP A 116 19.64 -2.62 11.71
N LYS A 117 19.97 -1.83 12.72
CA LYS A 117 19.84 -2.26 14.11
C LYS A 117 18.36 -2.27 14.48
N GLN A 118 17.80 -3.44 14.67
CA GLN A 118 16.39 -3.57 15.05
C GLN A 118 16.13 -2.88 16.40
N ILE A 119 15.19 -1.94 16.39
CA ILE A 119 14.71 -1.27 17.58
C ILE A 119 13.60 -2.10 18.19
N THR A 120 13.74 -2.46 19.46
CA THR A 120 12.77 -3.25 20.24
C THR A 120 11.79 -2.37 21.03
N ASP A 121 11.59 -1.13 20.59
CA ASP A 121 10.61 -0.23 21.21
C ASP A 121 9.22 -0.49 20.64
N PHE A 122 8.29 -0.91 21.48
CA PHE A 122 6.88 -1.15 21.17
C PHE A 122 5.95 -0.04 21.62
N SER A 123 6.48 1.12 22.01
CA SER A 123 5.69 2.27 22.46
C SER A 123 4.65 2.75 21.43
N ASN A 124 4.91 2.52 20.14
CA ASN A 124 4.04 2.87 19.02
C ASN A 124 2.96 1.81 18.68
N VAL A 125 2.92 0.67 19.39
CA VAL A 125 1.96 -0.45 19.17
C VAL A 125 1.26 -0.92 20.45
N LYS A 126 1.12 -0.06 21.45
CA LYS A 126 0.46 -0.37 22.74
C LYS A 126 -0.99 -0.84 22.59
N ASP A 127 -1.66 -0.44 21.52
CA ASP A 127 -2.98 -0.95 21.13
C ASP A 127 -2.95 -2.45 20.82
N LEU A 128 -1.89 -2.93 20.18
CA LEU A 128 -1.72 -4.34 19.82
C LEU A 128 -1.28 -5.19 21.02
N GLU A 129 -0.51 -4.63 21.96
CA GLU A 129 -0.11 -5.31 23.20
C GLU A 129 -1.31 -5.72 24.07
N LYS A 130 -2.43 -5.01 23.97
CA LYS A 130 -3.69 -5.36 24.65
C LYS A 130 -4.36 -6.63 24.08
N SER A 131 -3.97 -7.06 22.89
CA SER A 131 -4.53 -8.24 22.23
C SER A 131 -3.84 -9.51 22.63
N ARG A 132 -4.51 -10.36 23.43
CA ARG A 132 -3.98 -11.69 23.84
C ARG A 132 -3.52 -12.53 22.64
N MET A 133 -4.25 -12.48 21.52
CA MET A 133 -3.93 -13.27 20.32
C MET A 133 -2.64 -12.79 19.65
N VAL A 134 -2.46 -11.46 19.49
CA VAL A 134 -1.25 -10.86 18.94
C VAL A 134 -0.05 -11.14 19.85
N MET A 135 -0.21 -11.00 21.17
CA MET A 135 0.84 -11.29 22.15
C MET A 135 1.20 -12.78 22.19
N ASN A 136 0.23 -13.68 22.05
CA ASN A 136 0.51 -15.12 21.93
C ASN A 136 1.34 -15.41 20.68
N GLN A 137 0.94 -14.88 19.51
CA GLN A 137 1.70 -15.03 18.27
C GLN A 137 3.10 -14.39 18.38
N HIS A 138 3.23 -13.25 19.04
CA HIS A 138 4.52 -12.62 19.28
C HIS A 138 5.46 -13.47 20.16
N ARG A 139 4.92 -13.99 21.29
CA ARG A 139 5.68 -14.80 22.25
C ARG A 139 6.12 -16.14 21.65
N TYR A 140 5.24 -16.80 20.89
CA TYR A 140 5.48 -18.11 20.31
C TYR A 140 5.67 -18.04 18.78
N TYR A 141 6.22 -16.92 18.29
CA TYR A 141 6.30 -16.65 16.86
C TYR A 141 6.92 -17.78 16.04
N ILE A 142 8.02 -18.38 16.52
CA ILE A 142 8.70 -19.49 15.80
C ILE A 142 7.76 -20.69 15.64
N VAL A 143 6.98 -21.01 16.66
CA VAL A 143 6.01 -22.12 16.58
C VAL A 143 4.95 -21.83 15.51
N TRP A 144 4.36 -20.62 15.53
CA TRP A 144 3.38 -20.21 14.53
C TRP A 144 3.95 -20.23 13.12
N ALA A 145 5.17 -19.72 12.93
CA ALA A 145 5.84 -19.66 11.63
C ALA A 145 6.17 -21.06 11.08
N VAL A 146 6.71 -21.95 11.95
CA VAL A 146 7.04 -23.33 11.55
C VAL A 146 5.78 -24.12 11.23
N LEU A 147 4.74 -24.02 12.05
CA LEU A 147 3.48 -24.74 11.81
C LEU A 147 2.82 -24.29 10.49
N ALA A 148 2.69 -22.97 10.28
CA ALA A 148 2.02 -22.44 9.10
C ALA A 148 2.87 -22.51 7.83
N GLY A 149 4.19 -22.24 7.95
CA GLY A 149 5.07 -22.06 6.81
C GLY A 149 5.88 -23.28 6.40
N MET A 150 5.98 -24.30 7.27
CA MET A 150 6.74 -25.55 6.99
C MET A 150 5.90 -26.80 7.23
N VAL A 151 5.41 -27.01 8.44
CA VAL A 151 4.72 -28.27 8.81
C VAL A 151 3.48 -28.50 7.94
N LEU A 152 2.63 -27.48 7.80
CA LEU A 152 1.39 -27.61 7.04
C LEU A 152 1.63 -27.88 5.54
N PRO A 153 2.48 -27.12 4.79
CA PRO A 153 2.76 -27.44 3.40
C PRO A 153 3.44 -28.81 3.24
N LEU A 154 4.36 -29.21 4.13
CA LEU A 154 5.00 -30.53 4.05
C LEU A 154 4.03 -31.67 4.35
N ALA A 155 3.13 -31.50 5.31
CA ALA A 155 2.11 -32.51 5.63
C ALA A 155 1.18 -32.74 4.43
N ILE A 156 0.76 -31.68 3.74
CA ILE A 156 -0.05 -31.78 2.51
C ILE A 156 0.78 -32.42 1.39
N GLY A 157 2.05 -32.02 1.22
CA GLY A 157 2.95 -32.62 0.24
C GLY A 157 3.20 -34.11 0.47
N ALA A 158 3.36 -34.51 1.73
CA ALA A 158 3.48 -35.94 2.12
C ALA A 158 2.18 -36.70 1.81
N TRP A 159 1.04 -36.12 2.14
CA TRP A 159 -0.28 -36.73 1.87
C TRP A 159 -0.55 -36.92 0.37
N THR A 160 -0.11 -35.97 -0.45
CA THR A 160 -0.24 -36.04 -1.93
C THR A 160 0.86 -36.83 -2.61
N GLY A 161 1.86 -37.35 -1.88
CA GLY A 161 3.01 -38.08 -2.44
C GLY A 161 4.11 -37.17 -3.03
N HIS A 162 4.01 -35.83 -2.86
CA HIS A 162 4.91 -34.84 -3.45
C HIS A 162 5.68 -34.03 -2.41
N LEU A 163 6.28 -34.70 -1.40
CA LEU A 163 6.96 -34.05 -0.29
C LEU A 163 8.10 -33.12 -0.75
N LEU A 164 8.95 -33.58 -1.68
CA LEU A 164 10.07 -32.80 -2.19
C LEU A 164 9.59 -31.58 -3.02
N GLY A 165 8.54 -31.75 -3.82
CA GLY A 165 7.90 -30.67 -4.56
C GLY A 165 7.31 -29.61 -3.61
N ALA A 166 6.60 -30.04 -2.54
CA ALA A 166 6.10 -29.13 -1.51
C ALA A 166 7.24 -28.35 -0.83
N PHE A 167 8.35 -28.97 -0.51
CA PHE A 167 9.53 -28.29 0.05
C PHE A 167 10.08 -27.23 -0.91
N ILE A 168 10.32 -27.61 -2.16
CA ILE A 168 10.94 -26.72 -3.16
C ILE A 168 10.00 -25.56 -3.54
N PHE A 169 8.74 -25.86 -3.90
CA PHE A 169 7.82 -24.86 -4.42
C PHE A 169 7.08 -24.10 -3.30
N SER A 170 6.45 -24.83 -2.35
CA SER A 170 5.57 -24.19 -1.37
C SER A 170 6.31 -23.61 -0.17
N ILE A 171 7.59 -23.93 0.03
CA ILE A 171 8.43 -23.30 1.05
C ILE A 171 9.49 -22.43 0.37
N CYS A 172 10.46 -23.01 -0.34
CA CYS A 172 11.64 -22.27 -0.78
C CYS A 172 11.32 -21.23 -1.86
N LEU A 173 10.70 -21.62 -2.97
CA LEU A 173 10.38 -20.70 -4.07
C LEU A 173 9.33 -19.67 -3.63
N ARG A 174 8.29 -20.12 -2.93
CA ARG A 174 7.26 -19.22 -2.38
C ARG A 174 7.88 -18.14 -1.50
N LEU A 175 8.73 -18.48 -0.54
CA LEU A 175 9.37 -17.51 0.34
C LEU A 175 10.25 -16.53 -0.43
N THR A 176 11.02 -17.02 -1.40
CA THR A 176 11.83 -16.16 -2.27
C THR A 176 10.96 -15.11 -2.97
N LEU A 177 9.84 -15.55 -3.59
CA LEU A 177 8.92 -14.66 -4.28
C LEU A 177 8.25 -13.67 -3.33
N VAL A 178 7.78 -14.10 -2.17
CA VAL A 178 7.15 -13.23 -1.16
C VAL A 178 8.12 -12.18 -0.65
N TYR A 179 9.35 -12.56 -0.30
CA TYR A 179 10.37 -11.61 0.17
C TYR A 179 10.67 -10.53 -0.87
N HIS A 180 11.01 -10.92 -2.10
CA HIS A 180 11.34 -9.94 -3.11
C HIS A 180 10.15 -9.07 -3.51
N SER A 181 8.93 -9.62 -3.52
CA SER A 181 7.72 -8.81 -3.71
C SER A 181 7.57 -7.74 -2.62
N THR A 182 7.72 -8.12 -1.35
CA THR A 182 7.68 -7.17 -0.21
C THR A 182 8.81 -6.14 -0.31
N PHE A 183 10.04 -6.57 -0.62
CA PHE A 183 11.19 -5.67 -0.72
C PHE A 183 11.06 -4.68 -1.88
N PHE A 184 10.36 -5.03 -2.97
CA PHE A 184 10.07 -4.10 -4.06
C PHE A 184 9.19 -2.94 -3.62
N ILE A 185 8.34 -3.09 -2.60
CA ILE A 185 7.58 -1.98 -2.05
C ILE A 185 8.55 -0.92 -1.51
N ASN A 186 9.54 -1.33 -0.72
CA ASN A 186 10.51 -0.41 -0.11
C ASN A 186 11.51 0.18 -1.11
N SER A 187 11.90 -0.56 -2.14
CA SER A 187 12.91 -0.14 -3.11
C SER A 187 12.29 0.48 -4.37
N VAL A 188 11.48 -0.28 -5.12
CA VAL A 188 10.93 0.17 -6.40
C VAL A 188 9.88 1.27 -6.18
N CYS A 189 8.95 1.11 -5.22
CA CYS A 189 7.94 2.13 -4.96
C CYS A 189 8.47 3.37 -4.23
N HIS A 190 9.72 3.38 -3.78
CA HIS A 190 10.40 4.59 -3.29
C HIS A 190 11.40 5.18 -4.31
N THR A 191 11.56 4.56 -5.49
CA THR A 191 12.45 5.04 -6.56
C THR A 191 11.68 5.36 -7.84
N PHE A 192 10.82 4.45 -8.28
CA PHE A 192 10.14 4.49 -9.57
C PHE A 192 8.62 4.61 -9.43
N GLY A 193 7.98 5.25 -10.39
CA GLY A 193 6.52 5.40 -10.41
C GLY A 193 6.06 6.85 -10.31
N LYS A 194 4.80 7.05 -9.91
CA LYS A 194 4.15 8.36 -9.89
C LYS A 194 3.95 8.85 -8.45
N ALA A 195 4.51 10.01 -8.12
CA ALA A 195 4.14 10.74 -6.91
C ALA A 195 2.77 11.39 -7.10
N THR A 196 1.69 10.64 -6.88
CA THR A 196 0.34 11.08 -7.22
C THR A 196 -0.27 11.99 -6.16
N TYR A 197 0.06 11.76 -4.88
CA TYR A 197 -0.61 12.39 -3.74
C TYR A 197 0.33 13.15 -2.80
N ASP A 198 1.63 12.96 -2.93
CA ASP A 198 2.65 13.68 -2.18
C ASP A 198 3.94 13.80 -2.99
N LEU A 199 4.62 14.97 -2.92
CA LEU A 199 5.93 15.22 -3.52
C LEU A 199 7.06 15.32 -2.50
N GLU A 200 6.72 15.45 -1.21
CA GLU A 200 7.70 15.67 -0.14
C GLU A 200 8.41 14.38 0.25
N ILE A 201 7.78 13.24 0.00
CA ILE A 201 8.32 11.92 0.31
C ILE A 201 8.62 11.11 -0.96
N SER A 202 9.45 10.09 -0.84
CA SER A 202 9.87 9.25 -1.97
C SER A 202 8.80 8.28 -2.46
N ALA A 203 7.72 8.02 -1.70
CA ALA A 203 6.69 7.02 -2.03
C ALA A 203 5.97 7.30 -3.37
N ARG A 204 5.88 6.28 -4.22
CA ARG A 204 5.35 6.33 -5.59
C ARG A 204 4.31 5.25 -5.83
N ASP A 205 3.34 5.52 -6.72
CA ASP A 205 2.44 4.50 -7.24
C ASP A 205 3.09 3.77 -8.42
N HIS A 206 3.20 2.44 -8.31
CA HIS A 206 3.80 1.58 -9.33
C HIS A 206 2.90 0.38 -9.61
N TRP A 207 2.21 0.37 -10.77
CA TRP A 207 1.19 -0.62 -11.10
C TRP A 207 1.70 -2.07 -11.15
N PHE A 208 2.93 -2.28 -11.65
CA PHE A 208 3.52 -3.62 -11.73
C PHE A 208 3.82 -4.19 -10.33
N VAL A 209 4.36 -3.36 -9.44
CA VAL A 209 4.55 -3.78 -8.04
C VAL A 209 3.20 -4.04 -7.38
N ALA A 210 2.15 -3.24 -7.68
CA ALA A 210 0.80 -3.50 -7.16
C ALA A 210 0.28 -4.88 -7.59
N LEU A 211 0.59 -5.34 -8.82
CA LEU A 211 0.23 -6.67 -9.29
C LEU A 211 0.90 -7.77 -8.45
N LEU A 212 2.19 -7.64 -8.18
CA LEU A 212 2.98 -8.62 -7.43
C LEU A 212 2.66 -8.64 -5.92
N THR A 213 2.18 -7.53 -5.37
CA THR A 213 2.02 -7.29 -3.93
C THR A 213 0.57 -7.15 -3.48
N PHE A 214 -0.38 -7.64 -4.28
CA PHE A 214 -1.82 -7.61 -3.96
C PHE A 214 -2.34 -6.21 -3.62
N GLY A 215 -1.80 -5.17 -4.30
CA GLY A 215 -2.25 -3.78 -4.22
C GLY A 215 -1.33 -2.83 -3.47
N GLU A 216 -0.28 -3.31 -2.80
CA GLU A 216 0.62 -2.46 -1.99
C GLU A 216 1.48 -1.50 -2.85
N GLY A 217 1.62 -1.76 -4.15
CA GLY A 217 2.31 -0.87 -5.09
C GLY A 217 1.59 0.47 -5.36
N TYR A 218 0.35 0.69 -4.89
CA TYR A 218 -0.27 2.04 -4.84
C TYR A 218 0.24 2.80 -3.62
N HIS A 219 1.54 3.02 -3.57
CA HIS A 219 2.28 3.36 -2.36
C HIS A 219 2.26 4.86 -2.04
N SER A 220 2.18 5.73 -3.06
CA SER A 220 1.96 7.16 -2.86
C SER A 220 0.60 7.45 -2.23
N TYR A 221 -0.45 6.72 -2.64
CA TYR A 221 -1.76 6.82 -2.01
C TYR A 221 -1.71 6.34 -0.56
N HIS A 222 -1.11 5.16 -0.35
CA HIS A 222 -1.01 4.53 0.95
C HIS A 222 -0.29 5.42 1.98
N HIS A 223 0.85 5.99 1.65
CA HIS A 223 1.58 6.90 2.55
C HIS A 223 0.79 8.17 2.87
N LYS A 224 0.02 8.70 1.93
CA LYS A 224 -0.81 9.89 2.16
C LYS A 224 -2.05 9.60 3.01
N PHE A 225 -2.63 8.41 2.86
CA PHE A 225 -3.88 8.00 3.51
C PHE A 225 -3.78 6.61 4.14
N PRO A 226 -2.87 6.41 5.11
CA PRO A 226 -2.52 5.08 5.60
C PRO A 226 -3.68 4.34 6.28
N SER A 227 -4.65 5.06 6.85
CA SER A 227 -5.82 4.46 7.49
C SER A 227 -6.90 4.01 6.50
N ASP A 228 -6.84 4.38 5.22
CA ASP A 228 -7.80 3.87 4.23
C ASP A 228 -7.55 2.38 3.96
N TYR A 229 -8.61 1.56 4.08
CA TYR A 229 -8.46 0.12 3.84
C TYR A 229 -8.12 -0.23 2.38
N ARG A 230 -8.17 0.74 1.47
CA ARG A 230 -7.87 0.59 0.04
C ARG A 230 -6.56 1.27 -0.28
N ASN A 231 -5.66 0.60 -0.97
CA ASN A 231 -4.52 1.26 -1.59
C ASN A 231 -4.85 1.62 -3.05
N GLY A 232 -5.50 0.73 -3.76
CA GLY A 232 -6.05 0.98 -5.09
C GLY A 232 -7.43 1.63 -5.04
N VAL A 233 -7.49 2.97 -5.07
CA VAL A 233 -8.73 3.75 -4.86
C VAL A 233 -9.81 3.52 -5.91
N LYS A 234 -9.43 3.36 -7.18
CA LYS A 234 -10.40 3.13 -8.26
C LYS A 234 -10.89 1.69 -8.22
N TRP A 235 -12.14 1.45 -8.65
CA TRP A 235 -12.73 0.12 -8.62
C TRP A 235 -11.91 -0.92 -9.40
N TYR A 236 -11.33 -0.53 -10.54
CA TYR A 236 -10.51 -1.37 -11.42
C TYR A 236 -9.02 -1.45 -11.03
N HIS A 237 -8.58 -0.73 -10.02
CA HIS A 237 -7.21 -0.88 -9.53
C HIS A 237 -7.05 -2.28 -8.93
N TRP A 238 -6.03 -2.99 -9.39
CA TRP A 238 -5.68 -4.30 -8.86
C TRP A 238 -5.25 -4.17 -7.39
N ASP A 239 -6.16 -4.49 -6.50
CA ASP A 239 -5.97 -4.50 -5.05
C ASP A 239 -6.86 -5.61 -4.46
N PRO A 240 -6.45 -6.89 -4.60
CA PRO A 240 -7.21 -8.02 -4.05
C PRO A 240 -7.46 -7.90 -2.55
N SER A 241 -6.55 -7.27 -1.82
CA SER A 241 -6.70 -7.04 -0.38
C SER A 241 -7.94 -6.20 -0.05
N LYS A 242 -8.21 -5.11 -0.81
CA LYS A 242 -9.44 -4.32 -0.61
C LYS A 242 -10.70 -5.13 -0.92
N TRP A 243 -10.64 -6.00 -1.95
CA TRP A 243 -11.81 -6.81 -2.32
C TRP A 243 -12.12 -7.84 -1.24
N ILE A 244 -11.08 -8.49 -0.68
CA ILE A 244 -11.23 -9.43 0.44
C ILE A 244 -11.79 -8.73 1.68
N ILE A 245 -11.24 -7.57 2.07
CA ILE A 245 -11.75 -6.79 3.21
C ILE A 245 -13.21 -6.40 2.99
N PHE A 246 -13.56 -5.98 1.77
CA PHE A 246 -14.95 -5.66 1.42
C PHE A 246 -15.87 -6.89 1.51
N LEU A 247 -15.46 -8.04 0.99
CA LEU A 247 -16.22 -9.29 1.08
C LEU A 247 -16.39 -9.75 2.53
N LEU A 248 -15.33 -9.68 3.33
CA LEU A 248 -15.40 -9.94 4.78
C LEU A 248 -16.40 -9.01 5.47
N SER A 249 -16.46 -7.74 5.07
CA SER A 249 -17.43 -6.81 5.61
C SER A 249 -18.87 -7.17 5.22
N ARG A 250 -19.08 -7.62 3.98
CA ARG A 250 -20.40 -8.11 3.53
C ARG A 250 -20.85 -9.38 4.26
N ALA A 251 -19.91 -10.20 4.69
CA ALA A 251 -20.14 -11.39 5.50
C ALA A 251 -20.24 -11.11 7.01
N GLY A 252 -20.17 -9.85 7.45
CA GLY A 252 -20.18 -9.49 8.89
C GLY A 252 -18.89 -9.83 9.64
N LEU A 253 -17.84 -10.25 8.94
CA LEU A 253 -16.55 -10.65 9.51
C LEU A 253 -15.55 -9.48 9.61
N ALA A 254 -15.86 -8.34 9.00
CA ALA A 254 -15.12 -7.08 9.14
C ALA A 254 -16.09 -5.91 9.29
N VAL A 255 -15.76 -4.97 10.17
CA VAL A 255 -16.58 -3.78 10.44
C VAL A 255 -15.69 -2.54 10.52
N ASP A 256 -16.30 -1.35 10.58
CA ASP A 256 -15.61 -0.06 10.73
C ASP A 256 -14.54 0.19 9.63
N LEU A 257 -14.89 -0.12 8.37
CA LEU A 257 -13.98 0.10 7.26
C LEU A 257 -13.70 1.59 7.06
N THR A 258 -12.48 2.02 7.36
CA THR A 258 -12.06 3.42 7.19
C THR A 258 -11.87 3.73 5.70
N ARG A 259 -12.50 4.81 5.24
CA ARG A 259 -12.38 5.32 3.87
C ARG A 259 -12.09 6.80 3.87
N THR A 260 -11.07 7.20 3.16
CA THR A 260 -10.80 8.62 2.91
C THR A 260 -11.87 9.20 2.00
N LEU A 261 -12.40 10.36 2.35
CA LEU A 261 -13.40 11.07 1.56
C LEU A 261 -12.83 11.48 0.19
N LYS A 262 -13.63 11.33 -0.85
CA LYS A 262 -13.23 11.66 -2.21
C LYS A 262 -12.71 13.10 -2.38
N PRO A 263 -13.30 14.13 -1.76
CA PRO A 263 -12.75 15.48 -1.78
C PRO A 263 -11.31 15.57 -1.25
N ARG A 264 -10.99 14.90 -0.13
CA ARG A 264 -9.61 14.86 0.43
C ARG A 264 -8.60 14.23 -0.52
N ILE A 265 -8.99 13.12 -1.16
CA ILE A 265 -8.14 12.45 -2.17
C ILE A 265 -7.85 13.39 -3.34
N LEU A 266 -8.87 14.12 -3.80
CA LEU A 266 -8.73 15.08 -4.90
C LEU A 266 -7.95 16.32 -4.49
N ALA A 267 -8.07 16.77 -3.23
CA ALA A 267 -7.28 17.89 -2.69
C ALA A 267 -5.78 17.57 -2.70
N ALA A 268 -5.39 16.39 -2.21
CA ALA A 268 -3.98 15.96 -2.24
C ALA A 268 -3.46 15.88 -3.69
N LYS A 269 -4.26 15.35 -4.61
CA LYS A 269 -3.89 15.28 -6.02
C LYS A 269 -3.75 16.68 -6.66
N LEU A 270 -4.69 17.57 -6.41
CA LEU A 270 -4.65 18.96 -6.89
C LEU A 270 -3.41 19.70 -6.38
N GLU A 271 -3.03 19.48 -5.11
CA GLU A 271 -1.81 20.07 -4.54
C GLU A 271 -0.56 19.62 -5.29
N VAL A 272 -0.43 18.32 -5.56
CA VAL A 272 0.70 17.78 -6.34
C VAL A 272 0.73 18.31 -7.77
N GLU A 273 -0.43 18.35 -8.44
CA GLU A 273 -0.55 18.90 -9.79
C GLU A 273 -0.11 20.38 -9.83
N THR A 274 -0.57 21.17 -8.87
CA THR A 274 -0.20 22.62 -8.76
C THR A 274 1.27 22.81 -8.48
N LYS A 275 1.86 22.06 -7.54
CA LYS A 275 3.31 22.12 -7.25
C LYS A 275 4.14 21.82 -8.50
N ARG A 276 3.77 20.79 -9.27
CA ARG A 276 4.49 20.44 -10.52
C ARG A 276 4.41 21.55 -11.58
N VAL A 277 3.23 22.11 -11.77
CA VAL A 277 3.05 23.23 -12.74
C VAL A 277 3.89 24.42 -12.31
N ASN A 278 3.84 24.80 -11.02
CA ASN A 278 4.64 25.91 -10.51
C ASN A 278 6.15 25.67 -10.68
N GLN A 279 6.65 24.45 -10.39
CA GLN A 279 8.05 24.09 -10.61
C GLN A 279 8.45 24.17 -12.10
N SER A 280 7.56 23.76 -13.00
CA SER A 280 7.80 23.85 -14.44
C SER A 280 7.84 25.29 -14.91
N LEU A 281 6.92 26.14 -14.45
CA LEU A 281 6.89 27.56 -14.77
C LEU A 281 8.13 28.29 -14.22
N GLN A 282 8.53 28.05 -12.98
CA GLN A 282 9.72 28.66 -12.38
C GLN A 282 11.02 28.36 -13.15
N ARG A 283 11.11 27.21 -13.82
CA ARG A 283 12.28 26.87 -14.67
C ARG A 283 12.35 27.67 -15.95
N ILE A 284 11.21 28.13 -16.45
CA ILE A 284 11.09 28.84 -17.73
C ILE A 284 10.97 30.37 -17.50
N ALA A 285 10.39 30.76 -16.37
CA ALA A 285 10.06 32.12 -16.03
C ALA A 285 11.32 32.95 -15.73
N ARG A 286 11.58 33.93 -16.58
CA ARG A 286 12.56 35.00 -16.33
C ARG A 286 11.96 36.41 -16.47
N ASP A 287 10.63 36.53 -16.67
CA ASP A 287 9.96 37.79 -17.00
C ASP A 287 8.68 38.03 -16.17
N GLU A 288 8.20 39.24 -16.17
CA GLU A 288 6.99 39.73 -15.49
C GLU A 288 5.73 38.97 -15.93
N PHE A 289 5.69 38.51 -17.17
CA PHE A 289 4.57 37.77 -17.74
C PHE A 289 4.39 36.38 -17.11
N SER A 290 5.48 35.74 -16.77
CA SER A 290 5.46 34.45 -16.03
C SER A 290 4.93 34.60 -14.60
N LEU A 291 5.20 35.74 -13.94
CA LEU A 291 4.65 36.05 -12.62
C LEU A 291 3.13 36.21 -12.65
N GLN A 292 2.57 36.85 -13.66
CA GLN A 292 1.13 36.99 -13.86
C GLN A 292 0.46 35.63 -14.09
N THR A 293 1.09 34.79 -14.91
CA THR A 293 0.61 33.41 -15.14
C THR A 293 0.56 32.58 -13.84
N MET A 294 1.59 32.67 -13.01
CA MET A 294 1.64 32.01 -11.71
C MET A 294 0.56 32.54 -10.74
N ALA A 295 0.33 33.86 -10.74
CA ALA A 295 -0.70 34.49 -9.92
C ALA A 295 -2.11 33.99 -10.31
N LYS A 296 -2.42 33.91 -11.59
CA LYS A 296 -3.71 33.44 -12.12
C LYS A 296 -3.91 31.94 -11.84
N LEU A 297 -2.87 31.10 -11.98
CA LEU A 297 -2.92 29.69 -11.58
C LEU A 297 -3.17 29.52 -10.08
N ARG A 298 -2.56 30.36 -9.26
CA ARG A 298 -2.79 30.36 -7.81
C ARG A 298 -4.24 30.71 -7.47
N GLU A 299 -4.83 31.66 -8.15
CA GLU A 299 -6.24 32.04 -7.97
C GLU A 299 -7.16 30.86 -8.32
N ILE A 300 -6.96 30.22 -9.48
CA ILE A 300 -7.71 29.03 -9.89
C ILE A 300 -7.54 27.89 -8.87
N TYR A 301 -6.32 27.65 -8.39
CA TYR A 301 -6.06 26.65 -7.35
C TYR A 301 -6.83 26.94 -6.06
N LEU A 302 -6.83 28.18 -5.59
CA LEU A 302 -7.55 28.56 -4.37
C LEU A 302 -9.06 28.40 -4.54
N SER A 303 -9.62 28.76 -5.69
CA SER A 303 -11.04 28.54 -6.02
C SER A 303 -11.40 27.04 -6.05
N LEU A 304 -10.54 26.22 -6.63
CA LEU A 304 -10.72 24.76 -6.63
C LEU A 304 -10.63 24.16 -5.22
N LYS A 305 -9.68 24.63 -4.41
CA LYS A 305 -9.52 24.22 -3.03
C LYS A 305 -10.75 24.55 -2.20
N GLN A 306 -11.28 25.76 -2.32
CA GLN A 306 -12.52 26.17 -1.66
C GLN A 306 -13.72 25.29 -2.10
N SER A 307 -13.81 24.96 -3.38
CA SER A 307 -14.87 24.08 -3.89
C SER A 307 -14.75 22.64 -3.33
N LEU A 308 -13.55 22.16 -3.09
CA LEU A 308 -13.32 20.86 -2.42
C LEU A 308 -13.70 20.88 -0.96
N GLU A 309 -13.36 21.94 -0.24
CA GLU A 309 -13.74 22.11 1.16
C GLU A 309 -15.26 22.14 1.31
N ASN A 310 -15.96 22.90 0.46
CA ASN A 310 -17.42 22.94 0.44
C ASN A 310 -18.03 21.55 0.16
N TRP A 311 -17.43 20.81 -0.78
CA TRP A 311 -17.88 19.44 -1.05
C TRP A 311 -17.59 18.49 0.12
N GLU A 312 -16.46 18.63 0.80
CA GLU A 312 -16.13 17.81 1.97
C GLU A 312 -17.13 18.08 3.10
N ILE A 313 -17.44 19.36 3.38
CA ILE A 313 -18.45 19.76 4.39
C ILE A 313 -19.82 19.15 4.07
N ALA A 314 -20.25 19.25 2.79
CA ALA A 314 -21.51 18.68 2.36
C ALA A 314 -21.58 17.15 2.56
N VAL A 315 -20.49 16.44 2.23
CA VAL A 315 -20.42 14.98 2.45
C VAL A 315 -20.43 14.62 3.94
N GLN A 316 -19.71 15.38 4.77
CA GLN A 316 -19.69 15.15 6.22
C GLN A 316 -21.07 15.40 6.85
N GLN A 317 -21.77 16.45 6.44
CA GLN A 317 -23.14 16.72 6.91
C GLN A 317 -24.09 15.60 6.49
N TYR A 318 -23.99 15.12 5.25
CA TYR A 318 -24.78 13.99 4.76
C TYR A 318 -24.52 12.69 5.55
N GLN A 319 -23.27 12.46 5.98
CA GLN A 319 -22.91 11.26 6.75
C GLN A 319 -23.33 11.33 8.22
N ARG A 320 -23.42 12.53 8.79
CA ARG A 320 -23.74 12.74 10.21
C ARG A 320 -25.25 12.83 10.47
N ASN A 321 -26.01 13.26 9.50
CA ASN A 321 -27.44 13.47 9.63
C ASN A 321 -28.24 12.37 8.94
N VAL A 322 -29.53 12.28 9.24
CA VAL A 322 -30.45 11.44 8.46
C VAL A 322 -30.47 11.97 7.02
N PRO A 323 -30.22 11.12 6.01
CA PRO A 323 -30.20 11.54 4.63
C PRO A 323 -31.53 12.16 4.19
N THR A 324 -31.51 13.44 3.84
CA THR A 324 -32.66 14.17 3.23
C THR A 324 -32.40 14.46 1.76
N PRO A 325 -33.45 14.67 0.95
CA PRO A 325 -33.30 15.09 -0.45
C PRO A 325 -32.42 16.34 -0.59
N ASP A 326 -32.59 17.33 0.29
CA ASP A 326 -31.84 18.58 0.29
C ASP A 326 -30.34 18.35 0.53
N LEU A 327 -29.98 17.48 1.48
CA LEU A 327 -28.58 17.11 1.72
C LEU A 327 -27.96 16.35 0.53
N GLN A 328 -28.74 15.48 -0.13
CA GLN A 328 -28.31 14.79 -1.36
C GLN A 328 -28.07 15.80 -2.48
N GLN A 329 -28.97 16.75 -2.67
CA GLN A 329 -28.84 17.81 -3.67
C GLN A 329 -27.61 18.67 -3.38
N MET A 330 -27.40 19.09 -2.12
CA MET A 330 -26.24 19.87 -1.72
C MET A 330 -24.91 19.16 -2.05
N VAL A 331 -24.78 17.87 -1.73
CA VAL A 331 -23.59 17.04 -2.09
C VAL A 331 -23.41 16.97 -3.62
N SER A 332 -24.51 16.78 -4.34
CA SER A 332 -24.49 16.70 -5.80
C SER A 332 -24.05 18.00 -6.45
N MET A 333 -24.59 19.15 -5.99
CA MET A 333 -24.24 20.49 -6.48
C MET A 333 -22.77 20.81 -6.19
N ALA A 334 -22.31 20.59 -4.96
CA ALA A 334 -20.92 20.82 -4.57
C ALA A 334 -19.94 19.95 -5.41
N ARG A 335 -20.27 18.68 -5.61
CA ARG A 335 -19.53 17.77 -6.47
C ARG A 335 -19.50 18.24 -7.92
N HIS A 336 -20.64 18.67 -8.49
CA HIS A 336 -20.74 19.13 -9.86
C HIS A 336 -19.89 20.39 -10.08
N SER A 337 -20.04 21.37 -9.20
CA SER A 337 -19.27 22.64 -9.23
C SER A 337 -17.76 22.37 -9.26
N PHE A 338 -17.25 21.53 -8.34
CA PHE A 338 -15.84 21.17 -8.35
C PHE A 338 -15.45 20.42 -9.62
N THR A 339 -16.22 19.39 -10.01
CA THR A 339 -15.84 18.50 -11.13
C THR A 339 -15.74 19.24 -12.46
N SER A 340 -16.64 20.20 -12.71
CA SER A 340 -16.61 21.03 -13.90
C SER A 340 -15.31 21.88 -13.97
N ARG A 341 -15.01 22.61 -12.90
CA ARG A 341 -13.80 23.44 -12.80
C ARG A 341 -12.52 22.61 -12.83
N TYR A 342 -12.50 21.46 -12.18
CA TYR A 342 -11.34 20.56 -12.16
C TYR A 342 -11.04 19.95 -13.53
N ARG A 343 -12.07 19.70 -14.36
CA ARG A 343 -11.86 19.30 -15.76
C ARG A 343 -11.17 20.40 -16.58
N GLN A 344 -11.53 21.65 -16.36
CA GLN A 344 -10.87 22.79 -16.99
C GLN A 344 -9.41 22.91 -16.54
N TRP A 345 -9.16 22.83 -15.23
CA TRP A 345 -7.82 22.75 -14.67
C TRP A 345 -6.98 21.65 -15.31
N GLN A 346 -7.51 20.42 -15.41
CA GLN A 346 -6.79 19.30 -16.01
C GLN A 346 -6.47 19.49 -17.51
N LYS A 347 -7.25 20.27 -18.22
CA LYS A 347 -6.92 20.64 -19.61
C LYS A 347 -5.79 21.64 -19.63
N LEU A 348 -5.84 22.67 -18.79
CA LEU A 348 -4.81 23.72 -18.70
C LEU A 348 -3.42 23.15 -18.36
N ILE A 349 -3.31 22.33 -17.34
CA ILE A 349 -2.02 21.79 -16.89
C ILE A 349 -1.38 20.77 -17.86
N LYS A 350 -2.10 20.35 -18.90
CA LYS A 350 -1.56 19.52 -19.99
C LYS A 350 -0.96 20.34 -21.14
N LEU A 351 -1.23 21.62 -21.18
CA LEU A 351 -0.67 22.50 -22.20
C LEU A 351 0.83 22.69 -21.94
N HIS A 352 1.57 22.89 -23.03
CA HIS A 352 2.94 23.35 -22.91
C HIS A 352 2.96 24.71 -22.18
N PRO A 353 3.95 25.01 -21.34
CA PRO A 353 3.97 26.28 -20.58
C PRO A 353 3.71 27.54 -21.40
N LEU A 354 4.21 27.65 -22.63
CA LEU A 354 3.94 28.75 -23.54
C LEU A 354 2.46 28.86 -23.93
N HIS A 355 1.81 27.75 -24.25
CA HIS A 355 0.38 27.71 -24.57
C HIS A 355 -0.52 27.79 -23.33
N LEU A 356 -0.02 27.45 -22.17
CA LEU A 356 -0.72 27.61 -20.90
C LEU A 356 -0.98 29.07 -20.62
N GLN A 357 -0.03 29.92 -20.94
CA GLN A 357 -0.05 31.33 -20.76
C GLN A 357 -1.15 32.00 -21.62
N ASP A 358 -1.19 31.69 -22.91
CA ASP A 358 -2.24 32.19 -23.82
C ASP A 358 -3.64 31.72 -23.39
N ALA A 359 -3.76 30.45 -23.00
CA ALA A 359 -5.02 29.90 -22.54
C ALA A 359 -5.53 30.52 -21.23
N LEU A 360 -4.63 30.96 -20.33
CA LEU A 360 -5.00 31.66 -19.10
C LEU A 360 -5.49 33.09 -19.31
N LEU A 361 -4.98 33.76 -20.34
CA LEU A 361 -5.43 35.13 -20.71
C LEU A 361 -6.84 35.13 -21.29
N THR A 362 -7.28 34.04 -21.90
CA THR A 362 -8.61 33.91 -22.52
C THR A 362 -9.69 33.37 -21.58
N LEU A 363 -9.35 33.02 -20.34
CA LEU A 363 -10.33 32.63 -19.34
C LEU A 363 -11.06 33.86 -18.78
N PRO A 364 -12.42 33.79 -18.66
CA PRO A 364 -13.22 34.86 -18.08
C PRO A 364 -12.93 35.11 -16.60
#